data_53735b77c00e720aa69f2fda2d27d693
#
_entry.id   53735b77c00e720aa69f2fda2d27d693
#
_cell.length_a   1.000
_cell.length_b   1.000
_cell.length_c   1.000
_cell.angle_alpha   90.00
_cell.angle_beta   90.00
_cell.angle_gamma   90.00
#
_symmetry.space_group_name_H-M   'P 1'
#
loop_
_entity.id
_entity.type
_entity.pdbx_description
1 polymer ?
#
loop_
_entity_poly.entity_id
_entity_poly.type
_entity_poly.pdbx_seq_one_letter_code
_entity_poly.pdbx_strand_id
1 'polypeptide(L)'
;MTTDSKEYLDLLYEIQDDNKPSLAVLLPGTEKIYTVDLAARQIEAPEYLSVQSDHRSEVIYFRCPRYFDTIDLSKLVCIVQYVNALGEGRVYAVPFFDVDTLSDTNEMLFPWAIEGEATKAAGDVVYSIRFYLLDSITTEKTLLYNLSTTAATSKVLYGIDVDVEEWENSGDKDYYATYLEQILKVAKDIADKDVYWITL
;
A
#
# COMPACT_ATOMS: atom_id res chain seq x y z
N MET A 1 -22.54 14.28 14.05
CA MET A 1 -21.57 13.59 13.16
C MET A 1 -21.73 14.19 11.79
N THR A 2 -20.67 14.68 11.17
CA THR A 2 -20.72 15.20 9.79
C THR A 2 -20.86 14.03 8.82
N THR A 3 -21.42 14.25 7.64
CA THR A 3 -21.60 13.25 6.57
C THR A 3 -20.27 12.52 6.27
N ASP A 4 -19.17 13.26 6.26
CA ASP A 4 -17.80 12.73 6.03
C ASP A 4 -17.38 11.66 7.05
N SER A 5 -17.83 11.79 8.32
CA SER A 5 -17.49 10.81 9.36
C SER A 5 -18.20 9.47 9.15
N LYS A 6 -19.41 9.50 8.58
CA LYS A 6 -20.19 8.28 8.34
C LYS A 6 -19.63 7.53 7.13
N GLU A 7 -19.32 8.21 6.05
CA GLU A 7 -18.70 7.61 4.85
C GLU A 7 -17.35 6.97 5.18
N TYR A 8 -16.56 7.62 6.07
CA TYR A 8 -15.29 7.08 6.51
C TYR A 8 -15.43 5.82 7.36
N LEU A 9 -16.41 5.78 8.27
CA LEU A 9 -16.71 4.56 9.05
C LEU A 9 -17.21 3.44 8.14
N ASP A 10 -18.05 3.73 7.16
CA ASP A 10 -18.52 2.73 6.19
C ASP A 10 -17.35 2.11 5.43
N LEU A 11 -16.40 2.92 4.98
CA LEU A 11 -15.17 2.44 4.35
C LEU A 11 -14.35 1.51 5.26
N LEU A 12 -14.21 1.85 6.54
CA LEU A 12 -13.47 1.02 7.50
C LEU A 12 -14.15 -0.35 7.72
N TYR A 13 -15.49 -0.38 7.75
CA TYR A 13 -16.24 -1.65 7.85
C TYR A 13 -16.10 -2.48 6.57
N GLU A 14 -16.13 -1.87 5.39
CA GLU A 14 -15.88 -2.56 4.13
C GLU A 14 -14.47 -3.19 4.10
N ILE A 15 -13.45 -2.46 4.60
CA ILE A 15 -12.09 -2.98 4.71
C ILE A 15 -12.03 -4.17 5.68
N GLN A 16 -12.75 -4.11 6.80
CA GLN A 16 -12.78 -5.19 7.80
C GLN A 16 -13.44 -6.46 7.27
N ASP A 17 -14.55 -6.31 6.52
CA ASP A 17 -15.33 -7.45 5.99
C ASP A 17 -14.71 -8.04 4.72
N ASP A 18 -13.82 -7.30 4.05
CA ASP A 18 -13.21 -7.71 2.78
C ASP A 18 -12.10 -8.74 3.04
N ASN A 19 -12.44 -10.04 2.95
CA ASN A 19 -11.48 -11.15 2.90
C ASN A 19 -10.68 -11.07 1.59
N LYS A 20 -9.84 -10.04 1.44
CA LYS A 20 -8.98 -9.89 0.27
C LYS A 20 -8.03 -11.06 0.17
N PRO A 21 -7.90 -11.67 -1.02
CA PRO A 21 -6.89 -12.68 -1.23
C PRO A 21 -5.53 -12.07 -0.87
N SER A 22 -4.82 -12.74 0.02
CA SER A 22 -3.46 -12.34 0.36
C SER A 22 -2.65 -12.27 -0.93
N LEU A 23 -2.15 -11.08 -1.26
CA LEU A 23 -1.04 -10.99 -2.18
C LEU A 23 0.03 -11.95 -1.66
N ALA A 24 0.48 -12.89 -2.48
CA ALA A 24 1.59 -13.77 -2.11
C ALA A 24 2.76 -12.86 -1.70
N VAL A 25 3.01 -12.83 -0.39
CA VAL A 25 3.98 -11.90 0.16
C VAL A 25 5.32 -12.56 0.09
N LEU A 26 6.14 -12.06 -0.79
CA LEU A 26 7.56 -12.33 -0.71
C LEU A 26 8.04 -11.72 0.61
N LEU A 27 8.67 -12.53 1.46
CA LEU A 27 9.30 -12.03 2.68
C LEU A 27 10.26 -10.90 2.30
N PRO A 28 10.19 -9.75 2.96
CA PRO A 28 11.00 -8.61 2.60
C PRO A 28 12.48 -8.90 2.85
N GLY A 29 13.33 -8.33 2.03
CA GLY A 29 14.70 -8.09 2.44
C GLY A 29 14.71 -7.16 3.66
N THR A 30 15.69 -7.31 4.55
CA THR A 30 15.80 -6.52 5.78
C THR A 30 15.91 -5.02 5.54
N GLU A 31 16.38 -4.62 4.38
CA GLU A 31 16.53 -3.23 3.95
C GLU A 31 15.21 -2.48 3.71
N LYS A 32 14.10 -3.18 3.61
CA LYS A 32 12.77 -2.58 3.37
C LYS A 32 11.85 -2.64 4.60
N ILE A 33 12.42 -2.89 5.77
CA ILE A 33 11.67 -2.90 7.03
C ILE A 33 11.97 -1.62 7.79
N TYR A 34 10.93 -0.86 8.09
CA TYR A 34 10.99 0.42 8.79
C TYR A 34 10.25 0.35 10.12
N THR A 35 10.80 0.97 11.14
CA THR A 35 10.26 0.88 12.51
C THR A 35 9.17 1.93 12.74
N VAL A 36 8.11 1.51 13.42
CA VAL A 36 7.08 2.39 13.96
C VAL A 36 7.18 2.41 15.47
N ASP A 37 7.63 3.53 16.01
CA ASP A 37 7.63 3.77 17.47
C ASP A 37 6.25 4.27 17.88
N LEU A 38 5.46 3.37 18.48
CA LEU A 38 4.11 3.70 18.93
C LEU A 38 4.10 4.57 20.19
N ALA A 39 5.14 4.51 21.03
CA ALA A 39 5.24 5.35 22.21
C ALA A 39 5.51 6.81 21.82
N ALA A 40 6.43 7.03 20.89
CA ALA A 40 6.71 8.35 20.33
C ALA A 40 5.72 8.76 19.24
N ARG A 41 4.89 7.84 18.75
CA ARG A 41 3.98 8.04 17.60
C ARG A 41 4.71 8.39 16.31
N GLN A 42 5.90 7.87 16.10
CA GLN A 42 6.76 8.20 14.97
C GLN A 42 6.98 7.01 14.06
N ILE A 43 7.19 7.31 12.77
CA ILE A 43 7.54 6.34 11.74
C ILE A 43 8.97 6.65 11.32
N GLU A 44 9.83 5.63 11.33
CA GLU A 44 11.09 5.67 10.61
C GLU A 44 10.75 5.62 9.11
N ALA A 45 10.84 6.75 8.43
CA ALA A 45 10.41 6.86 7.04
C ALA A 45 11.53 6.46 6.09
N PRO A 46 11.26 5.66 5.02
CA PRO A 46 12.20 5.52 3.93
C PRO A 46 12.45 6.87 3.26
N GLU A 47 13.65 7.09 2.77
CA GLU A 47 13.97 8.31 2.02
C GLU A 47 13.15 8.36 0.72
N TYR A 48 13.04 7.21 0.04
CA TYR A 48 12.30 7.08 -1.21
C TYR A 48 11.27 5.95 -1.11
N LEU A 49 10.09 6.16 -1.72
CA LEU A 49 9.04 5.14 -1.85
C LEU A 49 9.19 4.34 -3.14
N SER A 50 9.31 5.03 -4.26
CA SER A 50 9.35 4.45 -5.60
C SER A 50 9.71 5.52 -6.64
N VAL A 51 9.57 5.19 -7.90
CA VAL A 51 9.68 6.12 -9.03
C VAL A 51 8.28 6.50 -9.51
N GLN A 52 8.16 7.68 -10.11
CA GLN A 52 6.91 8.16 -10.70
C GLN A 52 6.32 7.14 -11.66
N SER A 53 4.99 6.99 -11.64
CA SER A 53 4.20 6.06 -12.45
C SER A 53 4.39 4.57 -12.13
N ASP A 54 5.21 4.21 -11.15
CA ASP A 54 5.29 2.83 -10.67
C ASP A 54 3.96 2.41 -10.01
N HIS A 55 3.59 1.13 -10.21
CA HIS A 55 2.43 0.55 -9.56
C HIS A 55 2.78 -0.81 -8.96
N ARG A 56 2.76 -0.90 -7.62
CA ARG A 56 3.06 -2.14 -6.86
C ARG A 56 4.42 -2.76 -7.17
N SER A 57 5.35 -2.00 -7.74
CA SER A 57 6.74 -2.40 -7.96
C SER A 57 7.53 -2.49 -6.66
N GLU A 58 7.10 -1.72 -5.64
CA GLU A 58 7.71 -1.65 -4.34
C GLU A 58 6.72 -2.02 -3.24
N VAL A 59 7.20 -2.85 -2.30
CA VAL A 59 6.51 -3.15 -1.04
C VAL A 59 7.46 -2.84 0.09
N ILE A 60 7.06 -1.92 0.96
CA ILE A 60 7.76 -1.62 2.20
C ILE A 60 7.05 -2.29 3.36
N TYR A 61 7.79 -2.61 4.41
CA TYR A 61 7.25 -3.24 5.59
C TYR A 61 7.45 -2.35 6.80
N PHE A 62 6.42 -2.26 7.60
CA PHE A 62 6.50 -1.60 8.90
C PHE A 62 6.57 -2.65 10.00
N ARG A 63 7.51 -2.43 10.93
CA ARG A 63 7.66 -3.20 12.15
C ARG A 63 7.20 -2.35 13.32
N CYS A 64 6.32 -2.88 14.14
CA CYS A 64 5.90 -2.21 15.37
C CYS A 64 5.59 -3.24 16.48
N PRO A 65 5.50 -2.80 17.74
CA PRO A 65 4.99 -3.63 18.82
C PRO A 65 3.59 -4.15 18.50
N ARG A 66 3.35 -5.44 18.72
CA ARG A 66 2.04 -6.07 18.56
C ARG A 66 1.02 -5.54 19.57
N TYR A 67 1.50 -5.21 20.76
CA TYR A 67 0.64 -4.71 21.84
C TYR A 67 0.94 -3.24 22.11
N PHE A 68 -0.11 -2.44 22.21
CA PHE A 68 -0.03 -1.08 22.73
C PHE A 68 -0.97 -0.97 23.93
N ASP A 69 -0.41 -0.65 25.09
CA ASP A 69 -1.07 -0.85 26.39
C ASP A 69 -1.52 -2.32 26.53
N THR A 70 -2.82 -2.57 26.57
CA THR A 70 -3.38 -3.93 26.66
C THR A 70 -4.04 -4.39 25.35
N ILE A 71 -3.94 -3.60 24.29
CA ILE A 71 -4.64 -3.82 23.03
C ILE A 71 -3.72 -4.58 22.08
N ASP A 72 -4.20 -5.71 21.54
CA ASP A 72 -3.56 -6.46 20.47
C ASP A 72 -3.86 -5.79 19.12
N LEU A 73 -2.90 -5.03 18.60
CA LEU A 73 -3.04 -4.26 17.36
C LEU A 73 -3.21 -5.15 16.12
N SER A 74 -2.75 -6.40 16.17
CA SER A 74 -2.91 -7.35 15.05
C SER A 74 -4.36 -7.74 14.79
N LYS A 75 -5.27 -7.41 15.71
CA LYS A 75 -6.72 -7.65 15.60
C LYS A 75 -7.50 -6.41 15.16
N LEU A 76 -6.80 -5.32 14.87
CA LEU A 76 -7.40 -4.06 14.49
C LEU A 76 -7.36 -3.87 12.98
N VAL A 77 -8.25 -3.03 12.47
CA VAL A 77 -8.12 -2.51 11.10
C VAL A 77 -6.95 -1.53 11.08
N CYS A 78 -6.00 -1.78 10.21
CA CYS A 78 -4.87 -0.89 9.97
C CYS A 78 -4.93 -0.28 8.58
N ILE A 79 -4.70 1.01 8.51
CA ILE A 79 -4.60 1.74 7.25
C ILE A 79 -3.34 2.60 7.22
N VAL A 80 -2.77 2.76 6.04
CA VAL A 80 -1.82 3.82 5.73
C VAL A 80 -2.61 4.91 5.00
N GLN A 81 -2.81 6.04 5.67
CA GLN A 81 -3.43 7.20 5.06
C GLN A 81 -2.34 8.10 4.52
N TYR A 82 -2.42 8.50 3.26
CA TYR A 82 -1.38 9.32 2.63
C TYR A 82 -1.95 10.42 1.74
N VAL A 83 -1.12 11.43 1.51
CA VAL A 83 -1.33 12.50 0.54
C VAL A 83 -0.17 12.47 -0.42
N ASN A 84 -0.45 12.30 -1.72
CA ASN A 84 0.56 12.25 -2.76
C ASN A 84 1.09 13.64 -3.13
N ALA A 85 2.08 13.70 -4.01
CA ALA A 85 2.71 14.96 -4.42
C ALA A 85 1.76 15.95 -5.13
N LEU A 86 0.60 15.49 -5.59
CA LEU A 86 -0.46 16.35 -6.16
C LEU A 86 -1.43 16.89 -5.11
N GLY A 87 -1.26 16.53 -3.83
CA GLY A 87 -2.18 16.91 -2.76
C GLY A 87 -3.44 16.04 -2.67
N GLU A 88 -3.49 14.90 -3.39
CA GLU A 88 -4.62 13.99 -3.35
C GLU A 88 -4.50 13.02 -2.17
N GLY A 89 -5.51 13.03 -1.30
CA GLY A 89 -5.58 12.10 -0.17
C GLY A 89 -6.07 10.72 -0.58
N ARG A 90 -5.44 9.66 -0.06
CA ARG A 90 -5.78 8.25 -0.31
C ARG A 90 -5.54 7.41 0.94
N VAL A 91 -6.09 6.21 0.91
CA VAL A 91 -5.99 5.21 1.97
C VAL A 91 -5.57 3.88 1.38
N TYR A 92 -4.55 3.27 1.96
CA TYR A 92 -4.17 1.88 1.71
C TYR A 92 -4.60 1.04 2.90
N ALA A 93 -5.44 0.02 2.67
CA ALA A 93 -5.81 -0.93 3.68
C ALA A 93 -4.72 -1.98 3.83
N VAL A 94 -4.22 -2.17 5.04
CA VAL A 94 -3.24 -3.21 5.35
C VAL A 94 -3.92 -4.57 5.28
N PRO A 95 -3.50 -5.47 4.38
CA PRO A 95 -4.23 -6.72 4.13
C PRO A 95 -4.03 -7.78 5.22
N PHE A 96 -2.92 -7.73 5.95
CA PHE A 96 -2.58 -8.71 6.99
C PHE A 96 -1.46 -8.20 7.89
N PHE A 97 -1.31 -8.87 9.04
CA PHE A 97 -0.18 -8.74 9.95
C PHE A 97 0.58 -10.06 10.03
N ASP A 98 1.89 -10.01 9.88
CA ASP A 98 2.77 -11.13 10.22
C ASP A 98 3.19 -10.99 11.68
N VAL A 99 2.65 -11.86 12.51
CA VAL A 99 2.95 -11.94 13.95
C VAL A 99 3.85 -13.12 14.28
N ASP A 100 4.06 -14.03 13.34
CA ASP A 100 4.77 -15.29 13.57
C ASP A 100 6.28 -15.11 13.40
N THR A 101 6.69 -14.36 12.40
CA THR A 101 8.12 -14.10 12.11
C THR A 101 8.82 -13.38 13.25
N LEU A 102 8.11 -12.54 14.00
CA LEU A 102 8.64 -11.74 15.12
C LEU A 102 7.99 -12.12 16.47
N SER A 103 7.45 -13.35 16.59
CA SER A 103 6.72 -13.80 17.76
C SER A 103 7.51 -13.70 19.07
N ASP A 104 8.81 -13.96 19.01
CA ASP A 104 9.69 -13.92 20.19
C ASP A 104 9.92 -12.49 20.74
N THR A 105 9.69 -11.47 19.91
CA THR A 105 9.88 -10.05 20.27
C THR A 105 8.59 -9.35 20.65
N ASN A 106 7.43 -9.99 20.51
CA ASN A 106 6.11 -9.37 20.59
C ASN A 106 5.95 -8.19 19.62
N GLU A 107 6.58 -8.27 18.49
CA GLU A 107 6.45 -7.33 17.37
C GLU A 107 5.62 -7.95 16.25
N MET A 108 5.19 -7.13 15.32
CA MET A 108 4.51 -7.54 14.09
C MET A 108 5.03 -6.78 12.90
N LEU A 109 4.91 -7.40 11.72
CA LEU A 109 5.17 -6.78 10.43
C LEU A 109 3.88 -6.60 9.66
N PHE A 110 3.79 -5.54 8.89
CA PHE A 110 2.71 -5.35 7.93
C PHE A 110 3.19 -4.59 6.70
N PRO A 111 2.65 -4.94 5.50
CA PRO A 111 3.09 -4.35 4.25
C PRO A 111 2.37 -3.07 3.91
N TRP A 112 3.05 -2.21 3.17
CA TRP A 112 2.45 -1.18 2.32
C TRP A 112 2.96 -1.38 0.91
N ALA A 113 2.10 -1.90 0.02
CA ALA A 113 2.37 -1.95 -1.41
C ALA A 113 2.17 -0.54 -1.98
N ILE A 114 3.21 0.02 -2.59
CA ILE A 114 3.15 1.37 -3.15
C ILE A 114 2.35 1.34 -4.44
N GLU A 115 1.15 1.91 -4.40
CA GLU A 115 0.22 1.93 -5.52
C GLU A 115 0.47 3.13 -6.43
N GLY A 116 0.03 3.04 -7.69
CA GLY A 116 0.19 4.11 -8.69
C GLY A 116 -0.41 5.46 -8.27
N GLU A 117 -1.42 5.46 -7.38
CA GLU A 117 -1.96 6.70 -6.82
C GLU A 117 -0.95 7.43 -5.90
N ALA A 118 -0.06 6.69 -5.22
CA ALA A 118 0.99 7.28 -4.41
C ALA A 118 2.13 7.84 -5.27
N THR A 119 2.40 7.20 -6.40
CA THR A 119 3.51 7.52 -7.33
C THR A 119 3.09 8.36 -8.54
N LYS A 120 1.85 8.86 -8.57
CA LYS A 120 1.25 9.59 -9.68
C LYS A 120 2.08 10.81 -10.12
N ALA A 121 2.80 11.41 -9.20
CA ALA A 121 3.75 12.49 -9.49
C ALA A 121 4.99 12.37 -8.62
N ALA A 122 6.12 12.81 -9.13
CA ALA A 122 7.34 12.95 -8.36
C ALA A 122 7.19 14.03 -7.29
N GLY A 123 7.78 13.82 -6.13
CA GLY A 123 7.74 14.76 -5.01
C GLY A 123 7.46 14.07 -3.68
N ASP A 124 7.04 14.85 -2.71
CA ASP A 124 6.82 14.38 -1.34
C ASP A 124 5.46 13.68 -1.20
N VAL A 125 5.49 12.50 -0.59
CA VAL A 125 4.30 11.78 -0.13
C VAL A 125 4.30 11.82 1.38
N VAL A 126 3.26 12.41 1.94
CA VAL A 126 3.07 12.54 3.40
C VAL A 126 2.08 11.47 3.84
N TYR A 127 2.43 10.69 4.88
CA TYR A 127 1.59 9.59 5.32
C TYR A 127 1.61 9.37 6.82
N SER A 128 0.58 8.70 7.32
CA SER A 128 0.45 8.25 8.71
C SER A 128 -0.17 6.87 8.77
N ILE A 129 0.15 6.13 9.81
CA ILE A 129 -0.40 4.80 10.07
C ILE A 129 -1.48 4.93 11.15
N ARG A 130 -2.61 4.27 10.95
CA ARG A 130 -3.75 4.30 11.85
C ARG A 130 -4.29 2.91 12.11
N PHE A 131 -4.60 2.64 13.38
CA PHE A 131 -5.24 1.42 13.83
C PHE A 131 -6.62 1.76 14.41
N TYR A 132 -7.64 1.01 14.00
CA TYR A 132 -9.01 1.21 14.43
C TYR A 132 -9.60 -0.06 15.01
N LEU A 133 -10.28 0.08 16.14
CA LEU A 133 -11.18 -0.95 16.67
C LEU A 133 -12.61 -0.52 16.37
N LEU A 134 -13.30 -1.33 15.60
CA LEU A 134 -14.70 -1.12 15.25
C LEU A 134 -15.59 -2.00 16.13
N ASP A 135 -16.76 -1.48 16.49
CA ASP A 135 -17.77 -2.28 17.17
C ASP A 135 -18.40 -3.26 16.15
N SER A 136 -18.20 -4.54 16.38
CA SER A 136 -18.78 -5.63 15.57
C SER A 136 -20.09 -6.19 16.16
N ILE A 137 -20.52 -5.69 17.31
CA ILE A 137 -21.64 -6.28 18.08
C ILE A 137 -22.94 -5.50 17.83
N THR A 138 -22.87 -4.21 17.60
CA THR A 138 -24.02 -3.36 17.40
C THR A 138 -24.34 -3.11 15.94
N THR A 139 -25.63 -2.90 15.62
CA THR A 139 -26.08 -2.50 14.29
C THR A 139 -25.65 -1.08 13.94
N GLU A 140 -25.21 -0.30 14.92
CA GLU A 140 -24.65 1.03 14.73
C GLU A 140 -23.13 0.91 14.59
N LYS A 141 -22.61 1.30 13.42
CA LYS A 141 -21.18 1.37 13.15
C LYS A 141 -20.53 2.39 14.08
N THR A 142 -19.75 1.92 15.04
CA THR A 142 -19.14 2.77 16.06
C THR A 142 -17.63 2.51 16.12
N LEU A 143 -16.88 3.58 16.18
CA LEU A 143 -15.44 3.53 16.40
C LEU A 143 -15.15 3.46 17.90
N LEU A 144 -14.60 2.34 18.36
CA LEU A 144 -14.27 2.13 19.77
C LEU A 144 -12.86 2.62 20.13
N TYR A 145 -11.92 2.51 19.19
CA TYR A 145 -10.53 2.88 19.43
C TYR A 145 -9.86 3.38 18.15
N ASN A 146 -9.01 4.38 18.30
CA ASN A 146 -8.22 4.95 17.23
C ASN A 146 -6.82 5.28 17.76
N LEU A 147 -5.81 4.69 17.13
CA LEU A 147 -4.39 4.94 17.38
C LEU A 147 -3.77 5.46 16.09
N SER A 148 -3.14 6.62 16.12
CA SER A 148 -2.50 7.22 14.95
C SER A 148 -1.06 7.59 15.23
N THR A 149 -0.20 7.47 14.24
CA THR A 149 1.14 8.07 14.26
C THR A 149 1.08 9.54 13.85
N THR A 150 2.15 10.27 14.08
CA THR A 150 2.42 11.54 13.41
C THR A 150 2.66 11.31 11.93
N ALA A 151 2.59 12.37 11.13
CA ALA A 151 2.90 12.29 9.73
C ALA A 151 4.40 12.05 9.50
N ALA A 152 4.70 11.16 8.55
CA ALA A 152 6.02 10.93 8.00
C ALA A 152 6.03 11.37 6.53
N THR A 153 7.21 11.61 5.98
CA THR A 153 7.37 12.06 4.58
C THR A 153 8.45 11.24 3.91
N SER A 154 8.15 10.77 2.71
CA SER A 154 9.09 10.09 1.81
C SER A 154 8.92 10.63 0.40
N LYS A 155 9.89 10.39 -0.48
CA LYS A 155 9.88 10.94 -1.83
C LYS A 155 9.53 9.89 -2.86
N VAL A 156 8.79 10.30 -3.88
CA VAL A 156 8.70 9.62 -5.17
C VAL A 156 9.72 10.26 -6.10
N LEU A 157 10.61 9.45 -6.65
CA LEU A 157 11.64 9.93 -7.57
C LEU A 157 11.02 10.27 -8.92
N TYR A 158 11.64 11.20 -9.61
CA TYR A 158 11.22 11.55 -10.97
C TYR A 158 11.47 10.38 -11.93
N GLY A 159 10.42 9.95 -12.62
CA GLY A 159 10.47 9.00 -13.72
C GLY A 159 10.40 9.72 -15.07
N ILE A 160 10.85 9.05 -16.11
CA ILE A 160 10.59 9.53 -17.46
C ILE A 160 9.17 9.07 -17.83
N ASP A 161 8.22 9.99 -17.74
CA ASP A 161 6.86 9.77 -18.23
C ASP A 161 6.77 10.38 -19.63
N VAL A 162 6.62 9.51 -20.60
CA VAL A 162 6.39 9.96 -21.98
C VAL A 162 4.89 10.06 -22.14
N ASP A 163 4.37 11.28 -22.24
CA ASP A 163 2.96 11.51 -22.53
C ASP A 163 2.61 10.88 -23.88
N VAL A 164 1.77 9.85 -23.83
CA VAL A 164 1.36 9.09 -25.03
C VAL A 164 0.67 10.03 -26.04
N GLU A 165 -0.03 11.07 -25.59
CA GLU A 165 -0.69 12.05 -26.46
C GLU A 165 0.33 12.96 -27.17
N GLU A 166 1.40 13.38 -26.50
CA GLU A 166 2.50 14.12 -27.15
C GLU A 166 3.24 13.23 -28.15
N TRP A 167 3.41 11.96 -27.83
CA TRP A 167 4.04 10.98 -28.71
C TRP A 167 3.20 10.66 -29.95
N GLU A 168 1.88 10.52 -29.78
CA GLU A 168 0.96 10.34 -30.90
C GLU A 168 1.00 11.51 -31.90
N ASN A 169 1.31 12.70 -31.43
CA ASN A 169 1.45 13.90 -32.26
C ASN A 169 2.85 14.11 -32.85
N SER A 170 3.87 13.37 -32.40
CA SER A 170 5.26 13.52 -32.85
C SER A 170 5.59 12.86 -34.19
N GLY A 171 4.66 12.13 -34.81
CA GLY A 171 4.86 11.47 -36.09
C GLY A 171 5.54 10.10 -36.07
N ASP A 172 5.99 9.65 -34.91
CA ASP A 172 6.71 8.36 -34.68
C ASP A 172 5.77 7.22 -34.26
N LYS A 173 4.52 7.25 -34.76
CA LYS A 173 3.47 6.27 -34.40
C LYS A 173 3.88 4.82 -34.65
N ASP A 174 4.68 4.57 -35.68
CA ASP A 174 5.06 3.21 -36.06
C ASP A 174 6.02 2.54 -35.08
N TYR A 175 6.90 3.29 -34.44
CA TYR A 175 7.86 2.74 -33.47
C TYR A 175 7.17 2.30 -32.15
N TYR A 176 6.25 3.12 -31.65
CA TYR A 176 5.55 2.82 -30.41
C TYR A 176 4.56 1.67 -30.56
N ALA A 177 3.82 1.65 -31.66
CA ALA A 177 2.94 0.54 -32.01
C ALA A 177 3.72 -0.78 -32.12
N THR A 178 4.87 -0.75 -32.80
CA THR A 178 5.76 -1.92 -32.94
C THR A 178 6.30 -2.39 -31.57
N TYR A 179 6.64 -1.45 -30.67
CA TYR A 179 7.15 -1.78 -29.35
C TYR A 179 6.06 -2.40 -28.46
N LEU A 180 4.84 -1.84 -28.47
CA LEU A 180 3.69 -2.41 -27.76
C LEU A 180 3.31 -3.79 -28.31
N GLU A 181 3.33 -3.98 -29.63
CA GLU A 181 3.08 -5.28 -30.23
C GLU A 181 4.13 -6.33 -29.81
N GLN A 182 5.39 -5.94 -29.71
CA GLN A 182 6.45 -6.82 -29.20
C GLN A 182 6.24 -7.21 -27.75
N ILE A 183 5.88 -6.25 -26.88
CA ILE A 183 5.55 -6.52 -25.47
C ILE A 183 4.37 -7.47 -25.37
N LEU A 184 3.29 -7.21 -26.09
CA LEU A 184 2.09 -8.04 -26.09
C LEU A 184 2.37 -9.46 -26.61
N LYS A 185 3.24 -9.58 -27.64
CA LYS A 185 3.68 -10.87 -28.16
C LYS A 185 4.47 -11.66 -27.10
N VAL A 186 5.44 -11.02 -26.44
CA VAL A 186 6.23 -11.65 -25.36
C VAL A 186 5.32 -12.06 -24.21
N ALA A 187 4.39 -11.20 -23.79
CA ALA A 187 3.44 -11.52 -22.72
C ALA A 187 2.55 -12.71 -23.09
N LYS A 188 2.11 -12.79 -24.36
CA LYS A 188 1.32 -13.93 -24.86
C LYS A 188 2.15 -15.20 -24.91
N ASP A 189 3.39 -15.13 -25.40
CA ASP A 189 4.31 -16.28 -25.47
C ASP A 189 4.62 -16.83 -24.07
N ILE A 190 4.67 -15.98 -23.04
CA ILE A 190 4.82 -16.37 -21.63
C ILE A 190 3.54 -17.07 -21.14
N ALA A 191 2.38 -16.47 -21.36
CA ALA A 191 1.10 -17.04 -20.96
C ALA A 191 0.83 -18.39 -21.62
N ASP A 192 1.16 -18.54 -22.90
CA ASP A 192 1.00 -19.80 -23.63
C ASP A 192 1.97 -20.89 -23.14
N LYS A 193 3.15 -20.53 -22.61
CA LYS A 193 4.09 -21.47 -22.01
C LYS A 193 3.64 -21.99 -20.64
N ASP A 194 3.02 -21.14 -19.83
CA ASP A 194 2.52 -21.52 -18.50
C ASP A 194 1.35 -22.53 -18.59
N VAL A 195 0.60 -22.53 -19.69
CA VAL A 195 -0.48 -23.50 -19.93
C VAL A 195 0.08 -24.93 -20.17
N TYR A 196 1.29 -25.08 -20.68
CA TYR A 196 1.90 -26.38 -20.95
C TYR A 196 2.39 -27.14 -19.70
N TRP A 197 2.56 -26.48 -18.56
CA TRP A 197 3.01 -27.11 -17.32
C TRP A 197 1.89 -27.70 -16.46
N ILE A 198 0.64 -27.47 -16.82
CA ILE A 198 -0.53 -27.96 -16.07
C ILE A 198 -1.08 -29.28 -16.64
N THR A 199 -0.53 -29.81 -17.71
CA THR A 199 -1.05 -30.99 -18.44
C THR A 199 -0.08 -32.20 -18.44
N LEU A 200 0.82 -32.34 -17.46
CA LEU A 200 1.60 -33.54 -17.26
C LEU A 200 1.35 -34.16 -15.90
#